data_edfba1da5d86fc504232e25dffd5ff72
#
_entry.id   edfba1da5d86fc504232e25dffd5ff72
#
_cell.length_a   1.000
_cell.length_b   1.000
_cell.length_c   1.000
_cell.angle_alpha   90.00
_cell.angle_beta   90.00
_cell.angle_gamma   90.00
#
_symmetry.space_group_name_H-M   'P 1'
#
loop_
_entity.id
_entity.type
_entity.pdbx_description
1 polymer ?
#
loop_
_entity_poly.entity_id
_entity_poly.type
_entity_poly.pdbx_seq_one_letter_code
_entity_poly.pdbx_strand_id
1 'polypeptide(L)'
;MDYKHLAEMAMKAKQNALPTYSNFYVGAAILTNENKAYTGCNVESSSYSLTICAERTAIFKAISEGEREFKAIAVAGDTEDFISPCGACRQVISDICGEIDIILVSSNGDYIVKKTSELLPFAFGDKDLE
;
A
#
# COMPACT_ATOMS: atom_id res chain seq x y z
N MET A 1 7.10 -12.89 -9.66
CA MET A 1 7.84 -12.05 -8.67
C MET A 1 7.53 -12.59 -7.27
N ASP A 2 8.56 -12.77 -6.45
CA ASP A 2 8.34 -13.22 -5.09
C ASP A 2 8.09 -12.02 -4.15
N TYR A 3 7.59 -12.32 -2.95
CA TYR A 3 7.21 -11.27 -2.00
C TYR A 3 8.43 -10.57 -1.39
N LYS A 4 9.56 -11.25 -1.31
CA LYS A 4 10.79 -10.63 -0.85
C LYS A 4 11.20 -9.48 -1.79
N HIS A 5 11.12 -9.71 -3.09
CA HIS A 5 11.43 -8.70 -4.08
C HIS A 5 10.43 -7.53 -4.02
N LEU A 6 9.15 -7.83 -3.85
CA LEU A 6 8.13 -6.81 -3.71
C LEU A 6 8.36 -5.95 -2.45
N ALA A 7 8.75 -6.60 -1.34
CA ALA A 7 9.11 -5.90 -0.11
C ALA A 7 10.30 -4.96 -0.32
N GLU A 8 11.31 -5.41 -1.04
CA GLU A 8 12.48 -4.58 -1.36
C GLU A 8 12.10 -3.37 -2.22
N MET A 9 11.17 -3.54 -3.17
CA MET A 9 10.67 -2.44 -3.98
C MET A 9 9.96 -1.39 -3.12
N ALA A 10 9.15 -1.82 -2.16
CA ALA A 10 8.49 -0.91 -1.23
C ALA A 10 9.50 -0.15 -0.38
N MET A 11 10.51 -0.83 0.13
CA MET A 11 11.58 -0.19 0.91
C MET A 11 12.34 0.85 0.10
N LYS A 12 12.61 0.55 -1.16
CA LYS A 12 13.30 1.49 -2.06
C LYS A 12 12.41 2.69 -2.39
N ALA A 13 11.12 2.46 -2.59
CA ALA A 13 10.17 3.52 -2.96
C ALA A 13 10.06 4.61 -1.89
N LYS A 14 10.21 4.26 -0.60
CA LYS A 14 10.10 5.27 0.46
C LYS A 14 11.16 6.37 0.38
N GLN A 15 12.28 6.13 -0.34
CA GLN A 15 13.32 7.15 -0.54
C GLN A 15 12.81 8.35 -1.33
N ASN A 16 11.72 8.20 -2.10
CA ASN A 16 11.13 9.27 -2.89
C ASN A 16 9.99 9.99 -2.17
N ALA A 17 9.66 9.58 -0.95
CA ALA A 17 8.57 10.17 -0.19
C ALA A 17 8.82 11.65 0.11
N LEU A 18 7.72 12.39 0.28
CA LEU A 18 7.76 13.81 0.62
C LEU A 18 6.97 14.04 1.92
N PRO A 19 7.52 13.60 3.10
CA PRO A 19 6.83 13.73 4.38
C PRO A 19 7.19 15.06 5.05
N THR A 20 6.85 16.17 4.40
CA THR A 20 7.24 17.53 4.80
C THR A 20 6.90 17.85 6.27
N TYR A 21 5.80 17.30 6.77
CA TYR A 21 5.27 17.63 8.10
C TYR A 21 5.54 16.54 9.14
N SER A 22 5.40 15.26 8.78
CA SER A 22 5.57 14.16 9.72
C SER A 22 7.01 13.66 9.82
N ASN A 23 7.80 13.88 8.79
CA ASN A 23 9.14 13.31 8.63
C ASN A 23 9.14 11.76 8.70
N PHE A 24 8.00 11.13 8.41
CA PHE A 24 7.85 9.68 8.42
C PHE A 24 7.71 9.18 6.98
N TYR A 25 8.71 8.43 6.51
CA TYR A 25 8.81 7.96 5.12
C TYR A 25 8.14 6.60 4.97
N VAL A 26 7.23 6.48 4.01
CA VAL A 26 6.55 5.23 3.70
C VAL A 26 6.66 4.95 2.20
N GLY A 27 6.92 3.71 1.87
CA GLY A 27 6.92 3.24 0.50
C GLY A 27 5.96 2.07 0.34
N ALA A 28 5.46 1.90 -0.87
CA ALA A 28 4.57 0.79 -1.19
C ALA A 28 4.88 0.27 -2.59
N ALA A 29 4.54 -1.00 -2.81
CA ALA A 29 4.64 -1.62 -4.13
C ALA A 29 3.44 -2.53 -4.31
N ILE A 30 2.65 -2.29 -5.35
CA ILE A 30 1.50 -3.13 -5.69
C ILE A 30 1.82 -4.04 -6.85
N LEU A 31 1.40 -5.29 -6.76
CA LEU A 31 1.70 -6.34 -7.73
C LEU A 31 0.41 -6.75 -8.44
N THR A 32 0.44 -6.72 -9.78
CA THR A 32 -0.69 -7.17 -10.59
C THR A 32 -0.68 -8.69 -10.75
N ASN A 33 -1.80 -9.26 -11.21
CA ASN A 33 -1.89 -10.69 -11.50
C ASN A 33 -0.92 -11.14 -12.60
N GLU A 34 -0.45 -10.22 -13.44
CA GLU A 34 0.52 -10.50 -14.49
C GLU A 34 1.97 -10.23 -14.06
N ASN A 35 2.20 -10.06 -12.75
CA ASN A 35 3.53 -9.84 -12.18
C ASN A 35 4.18 -8.49 -12.55
N LYS A 36 3.37 -7.49 -12.87
CA LYS A 36 3.86 -6.12 -13.00
C LYS A 36 3.74 -5.44 -11.64
N ALA A 37 4.72 -4.62 -11.28
CA ALA A 37 4.72 -3.90 -10.01
C ALA A 37 4.77 -2.40 -10.23
N TYR A 38 4.02 -1.68 -9.40
CA TYR A 38 3.99 -0.20 -9.40
C TYR A 38 4.28 0.27 -7.99
N THR A 39 5.15 1.27 -7.86
CA THR A 39 5.56 1.76 -6.55
C THR A 39 4.89 3.08 -6.22
N GLY A 40 4.83 3.40 -4.94
CA GLY A 40 4.33 4.67 -4.45
C GLY A 40 5.02 5.05 -3.15
N CYS A 41 4.87 6.32 -2.79
CA CYS A 41 5.40 6.86 -1.55
C CYS A 41 4.41 7.89 -1.02
N ASN A 42 4.52 8.24 0.27
CA ASN A 42 3.63 9.24 0.84
C ASN A 42 4.06 10.64 0.42
N VAL A 43 3.05 11.48 0.14
CA VAL A 43 3.23 12.88 -0.25
C VAL A 43 2.31 13.70 0.64
N GLU A 44 2.88 14.61 1.42
CA GLU A 44 2.14 15.37 2.42
C GLU A 44 1.82 16.80 1.95
N SER A 45 0.65 17.27 2.34
CA SER A 45 0.18 18.62 2.08
C SER A 45 -0.01 19.36 3.40
N SER A 46 0.16 20.69 3.37
CA SER A 46 -0.17 21.53 4.52
C SER A 46 -1.67 21.46 4.83
N SER A 47 -2.49 21.17 3.84
CA SER A 47 -3.88 20.76 4.05
C SER A 47 -3.89 19.26 4.25
N TYR A 48 -3.91 18.81 5.50
CA TYR A 48 -3.70 17.42 5.87
C TYR A 48 -4.64 16.45 5.17
N SER A 49 -5.87 16.86 4.89
CA SER A 49 -6.84 16.01 4.19
C SER A 49 -6.42 15.70 2.75
N LEU A 50 -5.50 16.47 2.18
CA LEU A 50 -4.98 16.25 0.82
C LEU A 50 -3.74 15.38 0.79
N THR A 51 -3.19 15.03 1.94
CA THR A 51 -2.05 14.12 2.05
C THR A 51 -2.45 12.75 1.47
N ILE A 52 -1.56 12.16 0.68
CA ILE A 52 -1.78 10.84 0.09
C ILE A 52 -0.80 9.84 0.67
N CYS A 53 -1.29 8.69 1.11
CA CYS A 53 -0.45 7.61 1.62
C CYS A 53 0.23 6.86 0.48
N ALA A 54 1.35 6.20 0.79
CA ALA A 54 2.13 5.45 -0.18
C ALA A 54 1.29 4.39 -0.91
N GLU A 55 0.44 3.69 -0.18
CA GLU A 55 -0.39 2.62 -0.73
C GLU A 55 -1.34 3.17 -1.80
N ARG A 56 -2.02 4.29 -1.51
CA ARG A 56 -2.94 4.90 -2.48
C ARG A 56 -2.18 5.44 -3.68
N THR A 57 -0.99 6.01 -3.49
CA THR A 57 -0.15 6.47 -4.60
C THR A 57 0.17 5.31 -5.54
N ALA A 58 0.57 4.16 -5.00
CA ALA A 58 0.90 2.98 -5.80
C ALA A 58 -0.34 2.44 -6.54
N ILE A 59 -1.47 2.30 -5.83
CA ILE A 59 -2.71 1.77 -6.40
C ILE A 59 -3.21 2.68 -7.52
N PHE A 60 -3.27 3.99 -7.27
CA PHE A 60 -3.80 4.94 -8.25
C PHE A 60 -2.89 5.04 -9.48
N LYS A 61 -1.59 4.94 -9.28
CA LYS A 61 -0.64 4.88 -10.42
C LYS A 61 -0.94 3.66 -11.29
N ALA A 62 -1.10 2.48 -10.68
CA ALA A 62 -1.39 1.26 -11.40
C ALA A 62 -2.73 1.37 -12.16
N ILE A 63 -3.77 1.88 -11.50
CA ILE A 63 -5.07 2.10 -12.12
C ILE A 63 -4.94 3.05 -13.32
N SER A 64 -4.18 4.14 -13.17
CA SER A 64 -3.98 5.11 -14.26
C SER A 64 -3.21 4.52 -15.44
N GLU A 65 -2.45 3.47 -15.21
CA GLU A 65 -1.73 2.74 -16.26
C GLU A 65 -2.59 1.63 -16.89
N GLY A 66 -3.84 1.48 -16.47
CA GLY A 66 -4.77 0.52 -17.05
C GLY A 66 -4.90 -0.80 -16.30
N GLU A 67 -4.20 -0.96 -15.19
CA GLU A 67 -4.28 -2.20 -14.39
C GLU A 67 -5.59 -2.26 -13.61
N ARG A 68 -6.15 -3.46 -13.46
CA ARG A 68 -7.43 -3.66 -12.75
C ARG A 68 -7.43 -4.85 -11.80
N GLU A 69 -6.48 -5.77 -11.95
CA GLU A 69 -6.43 -7.00 -11.16
C GLU A 69 -5.10 -7.11 -10.43
N PHE A 70 -5.17 -7.27 -9.11
CA PHE A 70 -4.01 -7.24 -8.23
C PHE A 70 -3.97 -8.48 -7.35
N LYS A 71 -2.79 -8.88 -6.91
CA LYS A 71 -2.63 -10.03 -6.02
C LYS A 71 -1.92 -9.71 -4.71
N ALA A 72 -1.16 -8.62 -4.63
CA ALA A 72 -0.45 -8.28 -3.40
C ALA A 72 -0.04 -6.81 -3.37
N ILE A 73 0.11 -6.27 -2.17
CA ILE A 73 0.70 -4.95 -1.96
C ILE A 73 1.65 -5.01 -0.76
N ALA A 74 2.85 -4.48 -0.92
CA ALA A 74 3.83 -4.37 0.15
C ALA A 74 3.89 -2.93 0.66
N VAL A 75 4.02 -2.76 1.98
CA VAL A 75 4.08 -1.45 2.63
C VAL A 75 5.27 -1.44 3.58
N ALA A 76 6.15 -0.46 3.44
CA ALA A 76 7.36 -0.32 4.25
C ALA A 76 7.46 1.08 4.85
N GLY A 77 7.72 1.16 6.16
CA GLY A 77 7.90 2.43 6.86
C GLY A 77 9.28 2.56 7.47
N ASP A 78 9.47 3.59 8.27
CA ASP A 78 10.76 3.93 8.89
C ASP A 78 11.01 3.24 10.23
N THR A 79 10.11 2.39 10.70
CA THR A 79 10.26 1.75 12.00
C THR A 79 10.70 0.29 11.87
N GLU A 80 11.26 -0.26 12.95
CA GLU A 80 11.58 -1.68 13.01
C GLU A 80 10.32 -2.54 13.14
N ASP A 81 9.21 -1.94 13.56
CA ASP A 81 7.93 -2.62 13.65
C ASP A 81 7.27 -2.72 12.28
N PHE A 82 6.37 -3.68 12.13
CA PHE A 82 5.56 -3.80 10.93
C PHE A 82 4.48 -2.72 10.96
N ILE A 83 4.53 -1.80 10.01
CA ILE A 83 3.46 -0.80 9.90
C ILE A 83 2.31 -1.36 9.07
N SER A 84 1.11 -1.01 9.48
CA SER A 84 -0.11 -1.43 8.82
C SER A 84 -0.71 -0.25 8.05
N PRO A 85 -1.39 -0.49 6.92
CA PRO A 85 -2.07 0.60 6.22
C PRO A 85 -3.09 1.29 7.12
N CYS A 86 -3.24 2.61 6.97
CA CYS A 86 -4.27 3.35 7.70
C CYS A 86 -5.67 2.89 7.24
N GLY A 87 -6.69 3.30 8.01
CA GLY A 87 -8.07 2.89 7.70
C GLY A 87 -8.52 3.25 6.29
N ALA A 88 -8.18 4.47 5.83
CA ALA A 88 -8.52 4.91 4.48
C ALA A 88 -7.86 4.03 3.42
N CYS A 89 -6.60 3.66 3.60
CA CYS A 89 -5.90 2.78 2.67
C CYS A 89 -6.48 1.38 2.67
N ARG A 90 -6.87 0.86 3.85
CA ARG A 90 -7.52 -0.46 3.95
C ARG A 90 -8.83 -0.46 3.17
N GLN A 91 -9.61 0.61 3.26
CA GLN A 91 -10.88 0.74 2.51
C GLN A 91 -10.61 0.77 1.00
N VAL A 92 -9.63 1.54 0.56
CA VAL A 92 -9.25 1.63 -0.86
C VAL A 92 -8.77 0.26 -1.38
N ILE A 93 -7.95 -0.44 -0.61
CA ILE A 93 -7.48 -1.78 -0.98
C ILE A 93 -8.68 -2.72 -1.14
N SER A 94 -9.61 -2.70 -0.19
CA SER A 94 -10.81 -3.55 -0.24
C SER A 94 -11.66 -3.23 -1.46
N ASP A 95 -11.91 -1.96 -1.75
CA ASP A 95 -12.77 -1.54 -2.86
C ASP A 95 -12.14 -1.82 -4.22
N ILE A 96 -10.87 -1.53 -4.39
CA ILE A 96 -10.22 -1.57 -5.70
C ILE A 96 -9.54 -2.91 -5.95
N CYS A 97 -8.87 -3.45 -4.95
CA CYS A 97 -8.04 -4.65 -5.10
C CYS A 97 -8.76 -5.93 -4.64
N GLY A 98 -9.77 -5.81 -3.78
CA GLY A 98 -10.47 -6.95 -3.21
C GLY A 98 -9.62 -7.69 -2.18
N GLU A 99 -9.81 -9.01 -2.11
CA GLU A 99 -9.08 -9.86 -1.18
C GLU A 99 -7.71 -10.19 -1.76
N ILE A 100 -6.68 -9.52 -1.28
CA ILE A 100 -5.30 -9.71 -1.72
C ILE A 100 -4.39 -9.90 -0.52
N ASP A 101 -3.14 -10.26 -0.77
CA ASP A 101 -2.11 -10.33 0.26
C ASP A 101 -1.56 -8.93 0.54
N ILE A 102 -1.52 -8.56 1.82
CA ILE A 102 -0.93 -7.30 2.27
C ILE A 102 0.35 -7.65 3.03
N ILE A 103 1.47 -7.21 2.50
CA ILE A 103 2.80 -7.54 3.01
C ILE A 103 3.30 -6.38 3.83
N LEU A 104 3.40 -6.58 5.14
CA LEU A 104 3.86 -5.55 6.07
C LEU A 104 5.36 -5.72 6.27
N VAL A 105 6.14 -4.71 5.90
CA VAL A 105 7.60 -4.78 5.84
C VAL A 105 8.22 -3.92 6.93
N SER A 106 9.11 -4.51 7.73
CA SER A 106 9.89 -3.77 8.73
C SER A 106 11.09 -3.08 8.08
N SER A 107 11.69 -2.13 8.79
CA SER A 107 12.90 -1.44 8.31
C SER A 107 14.08 -2.39 8.12
N ASN A 108 14.07 -3.55 8.76
CA ASN A 108 15.10 -4.58 8.62
C ASN A 108 14.90 -5.46 7.37
N GLY A 109 13.80 -5.27 6.65
CA GLY A 109 13.50 -6.09 5.47
C GLY A 109 12.69 -7.35 5.77
N ASP A 110 12.40 -7.63 7.04
CA ASP A 110 11.51 -8.73 7.42
C ASP A 110 10.09 -8.37 7.06
N TYR A 111 9.25 -9.38 6.75
CA TYR A 111 7.86 -9.10 6.43
C TYR A 111 6.94 -10.19 6.94
N ILE A 112 5.68 -9.80 7.13
CA ILE A 112 4.57 -10.71 7.42
C ILE A 112 3.47 -10.47 6.41
N VAL A 113 2.64 -11.49 6.17
CA VAL A 113 1.57 -11.43 5.17
C VAL A 113 0.22 -11.51 5.88
N LYS A 114 -0.66 -10.56 5.56
CA LYS A 114 -2.04 -10.53 6.02
C LYS A 114 -2.94 -10.46 4.80
N LYS A 115 -4.20 -10.85 4.99
CA LYS A 115 -5.23 -10.70 3.95
C LYS A 115 -5.99 -9.40 4.16
N THR A 116 -6.58 -8.85 3.09
CA THR A 116 -7.41 -7.66 3.19
C THR A 116 -8.46 -7.81 4.29
N SER A 117 -9.16 -8.96 4.32
CA SER A 117 -10.24 -9.20 5.30
C SER A 117 -9.75 -9.28 6.74
N GLU A 118 -8.48 -9.63 6.97
CA GLU A 118 -7.92 -9.62 8.31
C GLU A 118 -7.68 -8.19 8.82
N LEU A 119 -7.37 -7.26 7.92
CA LEU A 119 -7.10 -5.87 8.28
C LEU A 119 -8.32 -4.97 8.19
N LEU A 120 -9.37 -5.41 7.50
CA LEU A 120 -10.63 -4.68 7.38
C LEU A 120 -11.81 -5.66 7.44
N PRO A 121 -12.07 -6.23 8.63
CA PRO A 121 -13.21 -7.16 8.77
C PRO A 121 -14.53 -6.42 8.63
N PHE A 122 -15.54 -7.09 8.09
CA PHE A 122 -16.89 -6.53 7.89
C PHE A 122 -16.86 -5.24 7.08
N ALA A 123 -16.03 -5.20 6.02
CA ALA A 123 -15.83 -3.98 5.25
C ALA A 123 -17.10 -3.53 4.54
N PHE A 124 -17.32 -2.22 4.51
CA PHE A 124 -18.32 -1.60 3.64
C PHE A 124 -17.86 -1.75 2.19
N GLY A 125 -18.75 -2.06 1.28
CA GLY A 125 -18.39 -2.25 -0.13
C GLY A 125 -19.59 -2.07 -1.05
N ASP A 126 -19.38 -2.35 -2.33
CA ASP A 126 -20.39 -2.19 -3.39
C ASP A 126 -21.70 -2.88 -3.06
N LYS A 127 -21.62 -4.05 -2.43
CA LYS A 127 -22.80 -4.84 -2.02
C LYS A 127 -23.72 -4.05 -1.10
N ASP A 128 -23.20 -3.08 -0.35
CA ASP A 128 -23.96 -2.29 0.60
C ASP A 128 -24.68 -1.12 -0.06
N LEU A 129 -24.36 -0.85 -1.33
CA LEU A 129 -24.98 0.21 -2.14
C LEU A 129 -26.07 -0.30 -3.06
N GLU A 130 -26.27 -1.61 -3.13
CA GLU A 130 -27.28 -2.25 -3.99
C GLU A 130 -28.68 -2.17 -3.41
#